data_f0b3e871c5b14d396d495aff476d5611
#
_entry.id   f0b3e871c5b14d396d495aff476d5611
#
_cell.length_a   1.000
_cell.length_b   1.000
_cell.length_c   1.000
_cell.angle_alpha   90.00
_cell.angle_beta   90.00
_cell.angle_gamma   90.00
#
_symmetry.space_group_name_H-M   'P 1'
#
loop_
_entity.id
_entity.type
_entity.pdbx_description
1 polymer ?
#
loop_
_entity_poly.entity_id
_entity_poly.type
_entity_poly.pdbx_seq_one_letter_code
_entity_poly.pdbx_strand_id
1 'polypeptide(L)'
;MSLGIPLAMPRPLAVVMVGLPARGKTYIARKLARYLDWTGYRATVFNVGNYRRERFGAQVPASFFDPTNDDGLTRRRQAAKVAMTDMLAWFGSGGQIGIYDATNSTHARRAWVTEQCEAAGIDVLFIETLCNDPAIIAANIRETKLLAPDYQGIDPEQAVADFRARIAHYEEAYEPIDAEDISCVKLIDVGTRVEAQHVSGYVQGRITQFVM
;
A
#
# COMPACT_ATOMS: atom_id res chain seq x y z
N MET A 1 -12.61 -8.36 -25.80
CA MET A 1 -13.11 -9.32 -24.76
C MET A 1 -12.20 -10.54 -24.79
N SER A 2 -11.26 -10.61 -23.86
CA SER A 2 -10.43 -11.82 -23.70
C SER A 2 -11.16 -12.77 -22.76
N LEU A 3 -11.72 -13.85 -23.31
CA LEU A 3 -12.22 -14.99 -22.54
C LEU A 3 -11.02 -15.87 -22.14
N GLY A 4 -10.04 -15.25 -21.48
CA GLY A 4 -8.92 -15.99 -20.94
C GLY A 4 -9.35 -16.76 -19.70
N ILE A 5 -9.19 -18.07 -19.71
CA ILE A 5 -9.27 -18.90 -18.51
C ILE A 5 -8.23 -18.31 -17.53
N PRO A 6 -8.62 -17.95 -16.29
CA PRO A 6 -7.68 -17.42 -15.32
C PRO A 6 -6.51 -18.38 -15.14
N LEU A 7 -5.27 -17.84 -15.15
CA LEU A 7 -4.09 -18.65 -14.91
C LEU A 7 -4.20 -19.30 -13.51
N ALA A 8 -3.99 -20.59 -13.45
CA ALA A 8 -4.07 -21.32 -12.18
C ALA A 8 -2.97 -20.84 -11.23
N MET A 9 -3.33 -20.51 -10.01
CA MET A 9 -2.41 -20.24 -8.92
C MET A 9 -2.62 -21.27 -7.81
N PRO A 10 -1.56 -21.82 -7.21
CA PRO A 10 -1.70 -22.81 -6.14
C PRO A 10 -2.32 -22.18 -4.88
N ARG A 11 -2.00 -20.92 -4.59
CA ARG A 11 -2.58 -20.13 -3.50
C ARG A 11 -2.78 -18.67 -3.95
N PRO A 12 -3.79 -17.97 -3.45
CA PRO A 12 -3.93 -16.53 -3.67
C PRO A 12 -2.75 -15.77 -3.06
N LEU A 13 -2.48 -14.55 -3.56
CA LEU A 13 -1.38 -13.72 -3.12
C LEU A 13 -1.87 -12.33 -2.69
N ALA A 14 -1.53 -11.93 -1.48
CA ALA A 14 -1.66 -10.56 -1.01
C ALA A 14 -0.34 -9.80 -1.26
N VAL A 15 -0.38 -8.79 -2.11
CA VAL A 15 0.72 -7.83 -2.28
C VAL A 15 0.49 -6.67 -1.33
N VAL A 16 1.37 -6.49 -0.36
CA VAL A 16 1.21 -5.50 0.70
C VAL A 16 2.19 -4.35 0.49
N MET A 17 1.64 -3.16 0.17
CA MET A 17 2.46 -1.96 -0.01
C MET A 17 2.95 -1.43 1.33
N VAL A 18 4.23 -1.06 1.41
CA VAL A 18 4.89 -0.50 2.60
C VAL A 18 5.63 0.79 2.22
N GLY A 19 5.69 1.74 3.14
CA GLY A 19 6.47 2.97 2.96
C GLY A 19 5.71 4.24 3.34
N LEU A 20 6.44 5.33 3.45
CA LEU A 20 5.94 6.65 3.84
C LEU A 20 4.98 7.26 2.79
N PRO A 21 4.12 8.21 3.16
CA PRO A 21 3.31 8.94 2.20
C PRO A 21 4.15 9.63 1.12
N ALA A 22 3.58 9.87 -0.07
CA ALA A 22 4.24 10.47 -1.23
C ALA A 22 5.47 9.69 -1.78
N ARG A 23 5.61 8.40 -1.51
CA ARG A 23 6.67 7.51 -2.03
C ARG A 23 6.19 6.59 -3.18
N GLY A 24 5.14 6.93 -3.90
CA GLY A 24 4.72 6.21 -5.11
C GLY A 24 3.88 4.95 -4.91
N LYS A 25 3.61 4.48 -3.67
CA LYS A 25 2.88 3.23 -3.40
C LYS A 25 1.62 3.03 -4.23
N THR A 26 0.67 3.97 -4.13
CA THR A 26 -0.63 3.88 -4.83
C THR A 26 -0.46 3.88 -6.35
N TYR A 27 0.54 4.59 -6.86
CA TYR A 27 0.86 4.59 -8.29
C TYR A 27 1.32 3.20 -8.74
N ILE A 28 2.25 2.60 -8.01
CA ILE A 28 2.76 1.25 -8.25
C ILE A 28 1.62 0.23 -8.10
N ALA A 29 0.84 0.30 -7.02
CA ALA A 29 -0.28 -0.60 -6.78
C ALA A 29 -1.29 -0.62 -7.95
N ARG A 30 -1.66 0.56 -8.46
CA ARG A 30 -2.59 0.67 -9.60
C ARG A 30 -1.98 0.19 -10.92
N LYS A 31 -0.70 0.47 -11.16
CA LYS A 31 -0.01 -0.04 -12.36
C LYS A 31 0.13 -1.55 -12.31
N LEU A 32 0.52 -2.09 -11.17
CA LEU A 32 0.66 -3.52 -10.94
C LEU A 32 -0.68 -4.24 -11.13
N ALA A 33 -1.78 -3.74 -10.55
CA ALA A 33 -3.10 -4.34 -10.74
C ALA A 33 -3.49 -4.42 -12.22
N ARG A 34 -3.30 -3.34 -12.98
CA ARG A 34 -3.60 -3.32 -14.42
C ARG A 34 -2.72 -4.29 -15.22
N TYR A 35 -1.44 -4.37 -14.87
CA TYR A 35 -0.53 -5.32 -15.51
C TYR A 35 -0.95 -6.77 -15.25
N LEU A 36 -1.29 -7.10 -14.00
CA LEU A 36 -1.71 -8.43 -13.62
C LEU A 36 -3.04 -8.82 -14.28
N ASP A 37 -4.00 -7.90 -14.33
CA ASP A 37 -5.27 -8.10 -15.02
C ASP A 37 -5.06 -8.30 -16.53
N TRP A 38 -4.20 -7.50 -17.17
CA TRP A 38 -3.84 -7.67 -18.57
C TRP A 38 -3.15 -9.02 -18.85
N THR A 39 -2.40 -9.53 -17.89
CA THR A 39 -1.74 -10.85 -18.01
C THR A 39 -2.65 -12.02 -17.65
N GLY A 40 -3.94 -11.77 -17.34
CA GLY A 40 -4.96 -12.80 -17.13
C GLY A 40 -5.18 -13.20 -15.66
N TYR A 41 -4.58 -12.48 -14.70
CA TYR A 41 -4.88 -12.68 -13.28
C TYR A 41 -6.05 -11.80 -12.86
N ARG A 42 -6.91 -12.32 -11.97
CA ARG A 42 -7.89 -11.50 -11.27
C ARG A 42 -7.18 -10.72 -10.16
N ALA A 43 -6.87 -9.43 -10.42
CA ALA A 43 -6.17 -8.56 -9.48
C ALA A 43 -7.01 -7.34 -9.07
N THR A 44 -6.95 -6.94 -7.79
CA THR A 44 -7.71 -5.79 -7.27
C THR A 44 -6.91 -5.05 -6.20
N VAL A 45 -7.07 -3.71 -6.15
CA VAL A 45 -6.43 -2.84 -5.15
C VAL A 45 -7.42 -2.50 -4.04
N PHE A 46 -7.03 -2.74 -2.80
CA PHE A 46 -7.73 -2.35 -1.58
C PHE A 46 -6.96 -1.19 -0.92
N ASN A 47 -7.35 0.05 -1.25
CA ASN A 47 -6.66 1.24 -0.75
C ASN A 47 -7.27 1.70 0.58
N VAL A 48 -6.58 1.46 1.68
CA VAL A 48 -7.03 1.81 3.04
C VAL A 48 -7.33 3.30 3.21
N GLY A 49 -6.66 4.17 2.44
CA GLY A 49 -6.95 5.60 2.43
C GLY A 49 -8.35 5.92 1.90
N ASN A 50 -8.88 5.13 0.94
CA ASN A 50 -10.26 5.29 0.46
C ASN A 50 -11.24 4.89 1.56
N TYR A 51 -11.08 3.72 2.17
CA TYR A 51 -11.91 3.26 3.30
C TYR A 51 -11.93 4.28 4.46
N ARG A 52 -10.77 4.90 4.76
CA ARG A 52 -10.69 5.95 5.77
C ARG A 52 -11.54 7.15 5.36
N ARG A 53 -11.43 7.63 4.10
CA ARG A 53 -12.18 8.79 3.59
C ARG A 53 -13.68 8.56 3.58
N GLU A 54 -14.11 7.41 3.12
CA GLU A 54 -15.53 7.03 3.07
C GLU A 54 -16.14 6.97 4.46
N ARG A 55 -15.39 6.48 5.45
CA ARG A 55 -15.90 6.25 6.80
C ARG A 55 -15.78 7.46 7.73
N PHE A 56 -14.74 8.26 7.59
CA PHE A 56 -14.39 9.34 8.53
C PHE A 56 -14.22 10.71 7.86
N GLY A 57 -14.53 10.81 6.59
CA GLY A 57 -14.37 12.04 5.81
C GLY A 57 -12.98 12.18 5.18
N ALA A 58 -12.90 13.00 4.16
CA ALA A 58 -11.66 13.25 3.43
C ALA A 58 -10.76 14.24 4.17
N GLN A 59 -11.33 15.37 4.56
CA GLN A 59 -10.59 16.47 5.17
C GLN A 59 -10.41 16.24 6.67
N VAL A 60 -9.26 15.69 7.03
CA VAL A 60 -8.83 15.52 8.43
C VAL A 60 -7.48 16.21 8.62
N PRO A 61 -7.24 16.85 9.78
CA PRO A 61 -5.98 17.56 10.05
C PRO A 61 -4.80 16.59 10.15
N ALA A 62 -3.57 17.08 9.97
CA ALA A 62 -2.35 16.26 10.08
C ALA A 62 -2.26 15.53 11.43
N SER A 63 -2.73 16.14 12.51
CA SER A 63 -2.79 15.54 13.85
C SER A 63 -3.61 14.25 13.94
N PHE A 64 -4.50 13.99 12.98
CA PHE A 64 -5.20 12.70 12.85
C PHE A 64 -4.21 11.54 12.61
N PHE A 65 -3.04 11.84 12.05
CA PHE A 65 -2.01 10.87 11.72
C PHE A 65 -0.91 10.76 12.78
N ASP A 66 -0.95 11.62 13.78
CA ASP A 66 -0.06 11.59 14.94
C ASP A 66 -0.13 10.20 15.61
N PRO A 67 1.02 9.54 15.88
CA PRO A 67 1.04 8.24 16.55
C PRO A 67 0.51 8.30 17.99
N THR A 68 0.54 9.48 18.64
CA THR A 68 0.02 9.70 20.00
C THR A 68 -1.47 10.04 20.04
N ASN A 69 -2.11 10.26 18.89
CA ASN A 69 -3.54 10.52 18.79
C ASN A 69 -4.33 9.20 18.78
N ASP A 70 -4.83 8.79 19.95
CA ASP A 70 -5.55 7.52 20.15
C ASP A 70 -6.83 7.41 19.31
N ASP A 71 -7.61 8.50 19.17
CA ASP A 71 -8.81 8.51 18.31
C ASP A 71 -8.43 8.33 16.85
N GLY A 72 -7.44 9.09 16.35
CA GLY A 72 -6.92 8.97 15.01
C GLY A 72 -6.36 7.56 14.75
N LEU A 73 -5.62 6.99 15.69
CA LEU A 73 -5.08 5.63 15.60
C LEU A 73 -6.21 4.58 15.53
N THR A 74 -7.22 4.71 16.37
CA THR A 74 -8.39 3.81 16.41
C THR A 74 -9.14 3.84 15.08
N ARG A 75 -9.43 5.00 14.53
CA ARG A 75 -10.13 5.16 13.23
C ARG A 75 -9.30 4.63 12.07
N ARG A 76 -7.98 4.87 12.07
CA ARG A 76 -7.08 4.30 11.05
C ARG A 76 -7.04 2.76 11.13
N ARG A 77 -7.05 2.18 12.34
CA ARG A 77 -7.14 0.72 12.54
C ARG A 77 -8.47 0.17 12.04
N GLN A 78 -9.58 0.86 12.30
CA GLN A 78 -10.90 0.45 11.80
C GLN A 78 -10.97 0.45 10.27
N ALA A 79 -10.50 1.51 9.61
CA ALA A 79 -10.45 1.56 8.14
C ALA A 79 -9.61 0.41 7.56
N ALA A 80 -8.48 0.11 8.19
CA ALA A 80 -7.63 -0.98 7.76
C ALA A 80 -8.28 -2.37 7.96
N LYS A 81 -9.02 -2.57 9.06
CA LYS A 81 -9.77 -3.82 9.29
C LYS A 81 -10.86 -4.02 8.24
N VAL A 82 -11.61 -2.97 7.90
CA VAL A 82 -12.66 -3.07 6.86
C VAL A 82 -12.03 -3.41 5.51
N ALA A 83 -10.97 -2.71 5.10
CA ALA A 83 -10.27 -3.01 3.86
C ALA A 83 -9.74 -4.46 3.81
N MET A 84 -9.24 -4.98 4.94
CA MET A 84 -8.80 -6.37 5.06
C MET A 84 -9.97 -7.34 4.92
N THR A 85 -11.07 -7.09 5.61
CA THR A 85 -12.28 -7.92 5.52
C THR A 85 -12.79 -8.02 4.08
N ASP A 86 -12.84 -6.89 3.37
CA ASP A 86 -13.27 -6.86 1.97
C ASP A 86 -12.29 -7.60 1.05
N MET A 87 -10.98 -7.45 1.28
CA MET A 87 -9.97 -8.19 0.54
C MET A 87 -10.09 -9.71 0.75
N LEU A 88 -10.29 -10.16 1.98
CA LEU A 88 -10.46 -11.58 2.29
C LEU A 88 -11.75 -12.13 1.67
N ALA A 89 -12.86 -11.39 1.74
CA ALA A 89 -14.12 -11.76 1.08
C ALA A 89 -13.97 -11.85 -0.45
N TRP A 90 -13.22 -10.91 -1.03
CA TRP A 90 -12.94 -10.92 -2.47
C TRP A 90 -12.07 -12.13 -2.87
N PHE A 91 -11.09 -12.53 -2.09
CA PHE A 91 -10.36 -13.79 -2.30
C PHE A 91 -11.30 -15.00 -2.24
N GLY A 92 -12.22 -15.04 -1.27
CA GLY A 92 -13.25 -16.07 -1.17
C GLY A 92 -14.18 -16.17 -2.39
N SER A 93 -14.34 -15.08 -3.15
CA SER A 93 -15.08 -15.04 -4.41
C SER A 93 -14.26 -15.42 -5.66
N GLY A 94 -13.05 -15.96 -5.45
CA GLY A 94 -12.13 -16.42 -6.50
C GLY A 94 -11.17 -15.33 -6.99
N GLY A 95 -10.93 -14.27 -6.22
CA GLY A 95 -9.82 -13.33 -6.44
C GLY A 95 -8.48 -14.05 -6.33
N GLN A 96 -7.47 -13.57 -7.08
CA GLN A 96 -6.17 -14.24 -7.12
C GLN A 96 -5.06 -13.40 -6.52
N ILE A 97 -5.01 -12.08 -6.81
CA ILE A 97 -3.96 -11.18 -6.31
C ILE A 97 -4.60 -9.91 -5.76
N GLY A 98 -4.65 -9.81 -4.43
CA GLY A 98 -5.14 -8.63 -3.72
C GLY A 98 -3.99 -7.68 -3.39
N ILE A 99 -4.08 -6.40 -3.76
CA ILE A 99 -3.05 -5.41 -3.45
C ILE A 99 -3.55 -4.55 -2.28
N TYR A 100 -2.97 -4.73 -1.10
CA TYR A 100 -3.31 -3.98 0.11
C TYR A 100 -2.50 -2.69 0.18
N ASP A 101 -3.07 -1.59 -0.28
CA ASP A 101 -2.39 -0.30 -0.42
C ASP A 101 -2.62 0.59 0.82
N ALA A 102 -1.61 0.62 1.69
CA ALA A 102 -1.52 1.47 2.87
C ALA A 102 -0.05 1.81 3.17
N THR A 103 0.22 2.58 4.22
CA THR A 103 1.59 2.84 4.68
C THR A 103 2.24 1.59 5.28
N ASN A 104 1.48 0.80 6.04
CA ASN A 104 1.93 -0.41 6.76
C ASN A 104 3.29 -0.22 7.45
N SER A 105 3.45 0.95 8.10
CA SER A 105 4.72 1.53 8.54
C SER A 105 5.34 0.84 9.76
N THR A 106 4.60 0.01 10.50
CA THR A 106 5.10 -0.62 11.73
C THR A 106 5.17 -2.14 11.61
N HIS A 107 6.12 -2.77 12.34
CA HIS A 107 6.22 -4.22 12.46
C HIS A 107 4.88 -4.84 12.91
N ALA A 108 4.28 -4.26 13.96
CA ALA A 108 2.99 -4.73 14.49
C ALA A 108 1.88 -4.71 13.43
N ARG A 109 1.87 -3.68 12.54
CA ARG A 109 0.89 -3.59 11.46
C ARG A 109 1.14 -4.67 10.40
N ARG A 110 2.39 -4.89 10.01
CA ARG A 110 2.75 -5.90 9.02
C ARG A 110 2.49 -7.32 9.54
N ALA A 111 2.86 -7.59 10.79
CA ALA A 111 2.56 -8.87 11.45
C ALA A 111 1.06 -9.17 11.47
N TRP A 112 0.22 -8.17 11.83
CA TRP A 112 -1.23 -8.32 11.79
C TRP A 112 -1.74 -8.63 10.37
N VAL A 113 -1.22 -7.95 9.33
CA VAL A 113 -1.63 -8.24 7.92
C VAL A 113 -1.24 -9.66 7.54
N THR A 114 -0.02 -10.09 7.87
CA THR A 114 0.46 -11.45 7.60
C THR A 114 -0.42 -12.48 8.28
N GLU A 115 -0.72 -12.32 9.57
CA GLU A 115 -1.59 -13.21 10.34
C GLU A 115 -2.97 -13.37 9.71
N GLN A 116 -3.60 -12.25 9.27
CA GLN A 116 -4.93 -12.31 8.63
C GLN A 116 -4.88 -13.06 7.29
N CYS A 117 -3.84 -12.85 6.49
CA CYS A 117 -3.68 -13.52 5.20
C CYS A 117 -3.37 -15.02 5.38
N GLU A 118 -2.43 -15.36 6.25
CA GLU A 118 -2.03 -16.75 6.51
C GLU A 118 -3.17 -17.59 7.08
N ALA A 119 -3.96 -17.01 8.00
CA ALA A 119 -5.17 -17.67 8.54
C ALA A 119 -6.19 -18.00 7.46
N ALA A 120 -6.20 -17.26 6.35
CA ALA A 120 -7.05 -17.49 5.18
C ALA A 120 -6.37 -18.33 4.08
N GLY A 121 -5.14 -18.82 4.30
CA GLY A 121 -4.40 -19.59 3.30
C GLY A 121 -3.86 -18.75 2.13
N ILE A 122 -3.62 -17.47 2.34
CA ILE A 122 -3.15 -16.50 1.34
C ILE A 122 -1.67 -16.21 1.59
N ASP A 123 -0.86 -16.30 0.53
CA ASP A 123 0.56 -15.94 0.58
C ASP A 123 0.72 -14.41 0.62
N VAL A 124 1.83 -13.93 1.20
CA VAL A 124 2.12 -12.50 1.34
C VAL A 124 3.42 -12.14 0.66
N LEU A 125 3.41 -11.05 -0.12
CA LEU A 125 4.59 -10.38 -0.67
C LEU A 125 4.54 -8.91 -0.29
N PHE A 126 5.52 -8.42 0.43
CA PHE A 126 5.65 -7.00 0.71
C PHE A 126 6.36 -6.27 -0.44
N ILE A 127 5.88 -5.06 -0.77
CA ILE A 127 6.60 -4.13 -1.65
C ILE A 127 6.83 -2.84 -0.85
N GLU A 128 8.09 -2.63 -0.46
CA GLU A 128 8.51 -1.45 0.29
C GLU A 128 9.05 -0.38 -0.67
N THR A 129 8.46 0.82 -0.61
CA THR A 129 8.92 1.97 -1.41
C THR A 129 9.67 2.95 -0.53
N LEU A 130 10.95 3.11 -0.80
CA LEU A 130 11.88 3.98 -0.11
C LEU A 130 12.31 5.10 -1.07
N CYS A 131 12.15 6.34 -0.65
CA CYS A 131 12.65 7.51 -1.39
C CYS A 131 12.94 8.63 -0.39
N ASN A 132 14.17 9.10 -0.39
CA ASN A 132 14.62 10.18 0.47
C ASN A 132 14.98 11.47 -0.32
N ASP A 133 14.78 11.48 -1.63
CA ASP A 133 15.00 12.66 -2.46
C ASP A 133 13.90 13.71 -2.19
N PRO A 134 14.26 14.89 -1.61
CA PRO A 134 13.28 15.92 -1.29
C PRO A 134 12.59 16.52 -2.52
N ALA A 135 13.26 16.53 -3.67
CA ALA A 135 12.69 17.06 -4.92
C ALA A 135 11.60 16.13 -5.45
N ILE A 136 11.84 14.82 -5.45
CA ILE A 136 10.86 13.81 -5.85
C ILE A 136 9.65 13.83 -4.90
N ILE A 137 9.90 13.91 -3.59
CA ILE A 137 8.83 13.98 -2.59
C ILE A 137 7.97 15.22 -2.80
N ALA A 138 8.60 16.38 -3.00
CA ALA A 138 7.91 17.64 -3.24
C ALA A 138 7.08 17.61 -4.54
N ALA A 139 7.60 17.05 -5.62
CA ALA A 139 6.88 16.84 -6.87
C ALA A 139 5.66 15.92 -6.65
N ASN A 140 5.84 14.77 -6.00
CA ASN A 140 4.76 13.84 -5.70
C ASN A 140 3.67 14.46 -4.82
N ILE A 141 4.00 15.34 -3.88
CA ILE A 141 3.01 16.07 -3.08
C ILE A 141 2.19 16.97 -4.00
N ARG A 142 2.82 17.82 -4.79
CA ARG A 142 2.13 18.79 -5.65
C ARG A 142 1.29 18.12 -6.74
N GLU A 143 1.85 17.15 -7.46
CA GLU A 143 1.21 16.54 -8.62
C GLU A 143 0.12 15.52 -8.28
N THR A 144 0.23 14.87 -7.12
CA THR A 144 -0.69 13.76 -6.81
C THR A 144 -1.51 13.96 -5.55
N LYS A 145 -0.96 14.62 -4.52
CA LYS A 145 -1.63 14.71 -3.22
C LYS A 145 -2.54 15.93 -3.11
N LEU A 146 -2.16 17.04 -3.71
CA LEU A 146 -3.03 18.23 -3.75
C LEU A 146 -4.30 18.01 -4.56
N LEU A 147 -4.29 17.07 -5.51
CA LEU A 147 -5.46 16.67 -6.29
C LEU A 147 -6.34 15.62 -5.56
N ALA A 148 -5.91 15.15 -4.40
CA ALA A 148 -6.68 14.17 -3.64
C ALA A 148 -7.87 14.83 -2.93
N PRO A 149 -8.96 14.10 -2.67
CA PRO A 149 -10.14 14.63 -1.96
C PRO A 149 -9.82 15.23 -0.59
N ASP A 150 -8.72 14.82 0.04
CA ASP A 150 -8.23 15.34 1.33
C ASP A 150 -7.94 16.85 1.29
N TYR A 151 -7.57 17.40 0.13
CA TYR A 151 -7.10 18.79 -0.04
C TYR A 151 -7.95 19.60 -1.02
N GLN A 152 -9.09 19.08 -1.43
CA GLN A 152 -9.97 19.78 -2.37
C GLN A 152 -10.50 21.09 -1.76
N GLY A 153 -10.24 22.22 -2.42
CA GLY A 153 -10.65 23.54 -1.97
C GLY A 153 -9.76 24.15 -0.87
N ILE A 154 -8.65 23.51 -0.52
CA ILE A 154 -7.66 24.05 0.41
C ILE A 154 -6.57 24.79 -0.38
N ASP A 155 -6.09 25.90 0.18
CA ASP A 155 -4.97 26.65 -0.39
C ASP A 155 -3.75 25.73 -0.62
N PRO A 156 -3.08 25.77 -1.79
CA PRO A 156 -2.00 24.86 -2.11
C PRO A 156 -0.82 24.89 -1.13
N GLU A 157 -0.47 26.06 -0.59
CA GLU A 157 0.66 26.18 0.35
C GLU A 157 0.29 25.56 1.71
N GLN A 158 -0.94 25.81 2.17
CA GLN A 158 -1.47 25.18 3.38
C GLN A 158 -1.56 23.67 3.22
N ALA A 159 -2.03 23.17 2.08
CA ALA A 159 -2.12 21.75 1.79
C ALA A 159 -0.74 21.07 1.77
N VAL A 160 0.28 21.72 1.20
CA VAL A 160 1.68 21.24 1.25
C VAL A 160 2.20 21.19 2.67
N ALA A 161 1.96 22.23 3.47
CA ALA A 161 2.41 22.30 4.86
C ALA A 161 1.75 21.19 5.71
N ASP A 162 0.42 21.02 5.61
CA ASP A 162 -0.31 19.94 6.28
C ASP A 162 0.19 18.55 5.86
N PHE A 163 0.39 18.35 4.55
CA PHE A 163 0.87 17.04 4.07
C PHE A 163 2.29 16.72 4.55
N ARG A 164 3.17 17.72 4.67
CA ARG A 164 4.51 17.55 5.26
C ARG A 164 4.44 17.20 6.75
N ALA A 165 3.58 17.87 7.51
CA ALA A 165 3.34 17.51 8.91
C ALA A 165 2.82 16.08 9.05
N ARG A 166 1.91 15.64 8.15
CA ARG A 166 1.44 14.26 8.08
C ARG A 166 2.57 13.27 7.77
N ILE A 167 3.50 13.62 6.88
CA ILE A 167 4.67 12.77 6.60
C ILE A 167 5.50 12.61 7.87
N ALA A 168 5.81 13.71 8.58
CA ALA A 168 6.60 13.70 9.81
C ALA A 168 6.00 12.73 10.86
N HIS A 169 4.69 12.77 11.10
CA HIS A 169 4.04 11.80 12.00
C HIS A 169 4.19 10.34 11.58
N TYR A 170 4.25 10.06 10.29
CA TYR A 170 4.53 8.70 9.82
C TYR A 170 6.01 8.34 9.95
N GLU A 171 6.92 9.29 9.78
CA GLU A 171 8.38 9.09 9.94
C GLU A 171 8.74 8.72 11.38
N GLU A 172 8.09 9.34 12.39
CA GLU A 172 8.27 9.02 13.81
C GLU A 172 7.96 7.56 14.15
N ALA A 173 7.00 6.96 13.45
CA ALA A 173 6.55 5.59 13.71
C ALA A 173 6.99 4.60 12.62
N TYR A 174 7.89 5.00 11.71
CA TYR A 174 8.28 4.14 10.61
C TYR A 174 9.37 3.16 11.02
N GLU A 175 9.06 1.88 10.81
CA GLU A 175 9.96 0.76 11.02
C GLU A 175 10.20 0.09 9.66
N PRO A 176 11.41 0.17 9.06
CA PRO A 176 11.71 -0.47 7.77
C PRO A 176 11.57 -1.99 7.84
N ILE A 177 11.46 -2.63 6.68
CA ILE A 177 11.49 -4.08 6.62
C ILE A 177 12.96 -4.51 6.67
N ASP A 178 13.37 -5.10 7.78
CA ASP A 178 14.72 -5.61 8.03
C ASP A 178 14.76 -7.09 8.41
N ALA A 179 13.58 -7.72 8.53
CA ALA A 179 13.48 -9.12 8.89
C ALA A 179 13.91 -10.04 7.73
N GLU A 180 14.83 -10.97 8.03
CA GLU A 180 15.42 -11.88 7.04
C GLU A 180 14.41 -12.89 6.46
N ASP A 181 13.32 -13.19 7.18
CA ASP A 181 12.36 -14.25 6.83
C ASP A 181 11.12 -13.75 6.06
N ILE A 182 11.09 -12.48 5.65
CA ILE A 182 9.92 -11.88 4.98
C ILE A 182 10.11 -11.83 3.47
N SER A 183 9.12 -12.35 2.70
CA SER A 183 9.06 -12.13 1.25
C SER A 183 8.86 -10.65 0.94
N CYS A 184 9.88 -10.00 0.40
CA CYS A 184 9.89 -8.55 0.21
C CYS A 184 10.64 -8.13 -1.06
N VAL A 185 10.11 -7.10 -1.71
CA VAL A 185 10.79 -6.32 -2.76
C VAL A 185 10.90 -4.88 -2.29
N LYS A 186 12.12 -4.35 -2.15
CA LYS A 186 12.38 -2.94 -1.82
C LYS A 186 12.69 -2.16 -3.08
N LEU A 187 11.94 -1.11 -3.31
CA LEU A 187 12.15 -0.15 -4.40
C LEU A 187 12.76 1.12 -3.82
N ILE A 188 14.02 1.36 -4.09
CA ILE A 188 14.80 2.45 -3.51
C ILE A 188 14.99 3.54 -4.57
N ASP A 189 14.70 4.78 -4.20
CA ASP A 189 14.85 5.98 -5.01
C ASP A 189 14.24 5.80 -6.42
N VAL A 190 12.92 5.52 -6.42
CA VAL A 190 12.09 5.34 -7.64
C VAL A 190 12.61 4.23 -8.57
N GLY A 191 13.15 3.15 -7.98
CA GLY A 191 13.65 2.00 -8.72
C GLY A 191 15.10 2.10 -9.19
N THR A 192 15.86 3.11 -8.73
CA THR A 192 17.31 3.18 -8.97
C THR A 192 18.04 1.96 -8.42
N ARG A 193 17.54 1.42 -7.30
CA ARG A 193 17.99 0.16 -6.72
C ARG A 193 16.79 -0.67 -6.30
N VAL A 194 16.84 -1.96 -6.61
CA VAL A 194 15.84 -2.93 -6.20
C VAL A 194 16.52 -4.05 -5.40
N GLU A 195 15.98 -4.34 -4.25
CA GLU A 195 16.39 -5.47 -3.41
C GLU A 195 15.22 -6.43 -3.29
N ALA A 196 15.46 -7.71 -3.48
CA ALA A 196 14.44 -8.75 -3.37
C ALA A 196 14.94 -9.87 -2.47
N GLN A 197 14.10 -10.29 -1.53
CA GLN A 197 14.39 -11.41 -0.64
C GLN A 197 13.18 -12.33 -0.53
N HIS A 198 13.44 -13.64 -0.44
CA HIS A 198 12.41 -14.70 -0.35
C HIS A 198 11.30 -14.59 -1.40
N VAL A 199 11.65 -14.06 -2.58
CA VAL A 199 10.74 -14.05 -3.74
C VAL A 199 10.78 -15.43 -4.37
N SER A 200 9.67 -16.15 -4.29
CA SER A 200 9.56 -17.52 -4.78
C SER A 200 8.36 -17.69 -5.70
N GLY A 201 8.51 -18.58 -6.67
CA GLY A 201 7.43 -18.90 -7.62
C GLY A 201 7.24 -17.89 -8.75
N TYR A 202 6.48 -18.32 -9.74
CA TYR A 202 6.33 -17.58 -11.00
C TYR A 202 5.70 -16.21 -10.85
N VAL A 203 4.61 -16.12 -10.06
CA VAL A 203 3.84 -14.87 -9.93
C VAL A 203 4.63 -13.80 -9.19
N GLN A 204 5.25 -14.15 -8.05
CA GLN A 204 6.08 -13.21 -7.31
C GLN A 204 7.29 -12.74 -8.13
N GLY A 205 7.93 -13.64 -8.90
CA GLY A 205 9.00 -13.29 -9.83
C GLY A 205 8.54 -12.29 -10.91
N ARG A 206 7.36 -12.51 -11.51
CA ARG A 206 6.78 -11.57 -12.49
C ARG A 206 6.44 -10.21 -11.88
N ILE A 207 5.89 -10.19 -10.66
CA ILE A 207 5.64 -8.94 -9.93
C ILE A 207 6.95 -8.19 -9.71
N THR A 208 7.98 -8.88 -9.23
CA THR A 208 9.31 -8.30 -9.00
C THR A 208 9.87 -7.70 -10.29
N GLN A 209 9.85 -8.45 -11.39
CA GLN A 209 10.31 -7.97 -12.69
C GLN A 209 9.52 -6.75 -13.20
N PHE A 210 8.22 -6.69 -12.93
CA PHE A 210 7.39 -5.57 -13.36
C PHE A 210 7.68 -4.27 -12.58
N VAL A 211 8.01 -4.37 -11.30
CA VAL A 211 8.26 -3.20 -10.45
C VAL A 211 9.71 -2.70 -10.50
N MET A 212 10.61 -3.48 -11.10
CA MET A 212 11.99 -3.07 -11.43
C MET A 212 12.03 -2.10 -12.59
#